data_2b3e6c012b20a06ae4d36d3396ced77c
#
_entry.id   2b3e6c012b20a06ae4d36d3396ced77c
#
_cell.length_a   1.000
_cell.length_b   1.000
_cell.length_c   1.000
_cell.angle_alpha   90.00
_cell.angle_beta   90.00
_cell.angle_gamma   90.00
#
_symmetry.space_group_name_H-M   'P 1'
#
loop_
_entity.id
_entity.type
_entity.pdbx_description
1 polymer ?
#
loop_
_entity_poly.entity_id
_entity_poly.type
_entity_poly.pdbx_seq_one_letter_code
_entity_poly.pdbx_strand_id
1 'polypeptide(L)'
;QVIPSACESCEENKYEVSNICKGCLAHPCQEVCPKDAISMVNGRSYIDQEKCIKCGKCKSVCPYDAIAKKERPCQKACGVNAIKSDKMGRAYIDNEKCVSCGMCMVSCPFGAISDKSQIFQLARALSEGENVIAEIAPAFVGQFGDNITPRNIKAALRELGFSEVYEVALGADIGAIAEAHHYVDKVVTGELPFLLTSCCPSWSVMAKKFFPDLIDQISQELTPMVATARTIKQKHPEAKVVFIGPCAAKKLEASRRSVRSDVDFVVTFEELQAMFDAKEIDLTEYEAESSFHDATGAG
;
A
#
# COMPACT_ATOMS: atom_id res chain seq x y z
N GLN A 1 -2.47 -10.93 -3.63
CA GLN A 1 -3.29 -11.93 -4.35
C GLN A 1 -4.78 -11.76 -4.05
N VAL A 2 -5.66 -12.27 -4.92
CA VAL A 2 -7.10 -12.33 -4.67
C VAL A 2 -7.44 -13.68 -4.07
N ILE A 3 -8.25 -13.67 -3.01
CA ILE A 3 -8.81 -14.87 -2.37
C ILE A 3 -10.17 -15.14 -3.04
N PRO A 4 -10.29 -16.18 -3.88
CA PRO A 4 -11.49 -16.37 -4.70
C PRO A 4 -12.78 -16.58 -3.91
N SER A 5 -12.70 -17.25 -2.76
CA SER A 5 -13.85 -17.53 -1.89
C SER A 5 -14.37 -16.31 -1.13
N ALA A 6 -13.53 -15.28 -0.95
CA ALA A 6 -13.91 -14.05 -0.27
C ALA A 6 -14.31 -12.92 -1.26
N CYS A 7 -14.13 -13.14 -2.57
CA CYS A 7 -14.42 -12.12 -3.57
C CYS A 7 -15.91 -12.13 -3.97
N GLU A 8 -16.64 -11.09 -3.59
CA GLU A 8 -18.07 -10.92 -3.86
C GLU A 8 -18.40 -10.53 -5.32
N SER A 9 -17.45 -10.62 -6.24
CA SER A 9 -17.65 -10.29 -7.66
C SER A 9 -18.36 -8.95 -7.86
N CYS A 10 -17.94 -7.92 -7.11
CA CYS A 10 -18.53 -6.59 -7.14
C CYS A 10 -18.70 -6.09 -8.58
N GLU A 11 -19.82 -5.44 -8.84
CA GLU A 11 -20.14 -4.91 -10.16
C GLU A 11 -19.08 -3.91 -10.62
N GLU A 12 -18.76 -3.99 -11.91
CA GLU A 12 -17.86 -3.02 -12.54
C GLU A 12 -18.55 -1.68 -12.78
N ASN A 13 -17.76 -0.68 -13.10
CA ASN A 13 -18.22 0.68 -13.40
C ASN A 13 -19.46 0.70 -14.31
N LYS A 14 -20.64 0.91 -13.71
CA LYS A 14 -21.91 1.06 -14.41
C LYS A 14 -22.80 2.10 -13.76
N TYR A 15 -23.70 2.66 -14.55
CA TYR A 15 -24.79 3.48 -14.01
C TYR A 15 -26.07 2.66 -13.97
N GLU A 16 -26.77 2.72 -12.87
CA GLU A 16 -28.02 1.98 -12.66
C GLU A 16 -29.08 2.89 -12.05
N VAL A 17 -30.32 2.72 -12.52
CA VAL A 17 -31.45 3.46 -11.97
C VAL A 17 -31.97 2.74 -10.72
N SER A 18 -32.02 3.43 -9.60
CA SER A 18 -32.50 2.90 -8.34
C SER A 18 -34.02 2.96 -8.25
N ASN A 19 -34.59 2.33 -7.21
CA ASN A 19 -36.02 2.28 -6.96
C ASN A 19 -36.64 3.63 -6.58
N ILE A 20 -35.84 4.67 -6.28
CA ILE A 20 -36.32 6.03 -5.98
C ILE A 20 -36.66 6.83 -7.25
N CYS A 21 -36.44 6.29 -8.44
CA CYS A 21 -36.83 6.92 -9.71
C CYS A 21 -38.34 7.18 -9.73
N LYS A 22 -38.73 8.43 -10.00
CA LYS A 22 -40.12 8.87 -10.03
C LYS A 22 -40.80 8.80 -11.41
N GLY A 23 -40.02 8.41 -12.45
CA GLY A 23 -40.55 8.43 -13.82
C GLY A 23 -41.04 9.83 -14.22
N CYS A 24 -40.25 10.87 -13.92
CA CYS A 24 -40.64 12.27 -14.15
C CYS A 24 -40.96 12.55 -15.61
N LEU A 25 -41.93 13.42 -15.86
CA LEU A 25 -42.44 13.72 -17.21
C LEU A 25 -41.38 14.32 -18.13
N ALA A 26 -40.46 15.12 -17.61
CA ALA A 26 -39.44 15.79 -18.40
C ALA A 26 -38.27 14.87 -18.83
N HIS A 27 -38.14 13.69 -18.25
CA HIS A 27 -37.09 12.69 -18.55
C HIS A 27 -35.67 13.27 -18.79
N PRO A 28 -35.14 14.18 -17.96
CA PRO A 28 -33.88 14.86 -18.26
C PRO A 28 -32.69 13.91 -18.42
N CYS A 29 -32.73 12.75 -17.79
CA CYS A 29 -31.71 11.72 -17.93
C CYS A 29 -31.71 11.10 -19.34
N GLN A 30 -32.85 10.96 -19.98
CA GLN A 30 -32.99 10.47 -21.36
C GLN A 30 -32.54 11.55 -22.35
N GLU A 31 -33.02 12.78 -22.21
CA GLU A 31 -32.68 13.92 -23.07
C GLU A 31 -31.18 14.20 -23.12
N VAL A 32 -30.47 14.07 -21.99
CA VAL A 32 -29.02 14.36 -21.93
C VAL A 32 -28.16 13.22 -22.45
N CYS A 33 -28.74 12.05 -22.72
CA CYS A 33 -27.95 10.86 -23.10
C CYS A 33 -27.44 10.94 -24.54
N PRO A 34 -26.13 11.06 -24.79
CA PRO A 34 -25.59 11.22 -26.16
C PRO A 34 -25.61 9.92 -26.98
N LYS A 35 -26.06 8.80 -26.39
CA LYS A 35 -26.10 7.48 -27.01
C LYS A 35 -27.50 6.84 -26.98
N ASP A 36 -28.52 7.60 -26.61
CA ASP A 36 -29.90 7.11 -26.46
C ASP A 36 -29.98 5.79 -25.68
N ALA A 37 -29.11 5.65 -24.68
CA ALA A 37 -29.02 4.44 -23.88
C ALA A 37 -30.07 4.39 -22.76
N ILE A 38 -30.93 5.39 -22.62
CA ILE A 38 -31.95 5.47 -21.56
C ILE A 38 -33.34 5.42 -22.18
N SER A 39 -34.14 4.51 -21.66
CA SER A 39 -35.55 4.34 -22.05
C SER A 39 -36.45 4.25 -20.82
N MET A 40 -37.75 4.44 -21.02
CA MET A 40 -38.74 4.26 -19.96
C MET A 40 -39.30 2.84 -20.02
N VAL A 41 -39.17 2.13 -18.91
CA VAL A 41 -39.67 0.75 -18.74
C VAL A 41 -40.50 0.71 -17.45
N ASN A 42 -41.75 0.30 -17.55
CA ASN A 42 -42.66 0.21 -16.40
C ASN A 42 -42.72 1.49 -15.54
N GLY A 43 -42.75 2.66 -16.20
CA GLY A 43 -42.82 3.95 -15.51
C GLY A 43 -41.53 4.42 -14.84
N ARG A 44 -40.40 3.78 -15.11
CA ARG A 44 -39.07 4.15 -14.58
C ARG A 44 -38.04 4.18 -15.71
N SER A 45 -37.00 5.01 -15.53
CA SER A 45 -35.88 5.00 -16.45
C SER A 45 -35.12 3.69 -16.35
N TYR A 46 -34.66 3.18 -17.49
CA TYR A 46 -33.78 2.02 -17.63
C TYR A 46 -32.57 2.41 -18.44
N ILE A 47 -31.38 1.97 -18.03
CA ILE A 47 -30.14 2.24 -18.73
C ILE A 47 -29.66 0.95 -19.42
N ASP A 48 -29.65 0.97 -20.73
CA ASP A 48 -29.07 -0.09 -21.56
C ASP A 48 -27.55 -0.06 -21.41
N GLN A 49 -26.99 -1.08 -20.74
CA GLN A 49 -25.56 -1.16 -20.45
C GLN A 49 -24.68 -1.39 -21.68
N GLU A 50 -25.24 -1.94 -22.76
CA GLU A 50 -24.52 -2.17 -24.03
C GLU A 50 -24.32 -0.86 -24.80
N LYS A 51 -25.33 0.03 -24.76
CA LYS A 51 -25.26 1.36 -25.39
C LYS A 51 -24.57 2.41 -24.51
N CYS A 52 -24.56 2.20 -23.19
CA CYS A 52 -24.08 3.18 -22.22
C CYS A 52 -22.55 3.35 -22.27
N ILE A 53 -22.09 4.54 -22.62
CA ILE A 53 -20.67 4.92 -22.60
C ILE A 53 -20.16 5.36 -21.22
N LYS A 54 -20.96 5.24 -20.19
CA LYS A 54 -20.61 5.51 -18.79
C LYS A 54 -20.15 6.97 -18.51
N CYS A 55 -20.66 7.94 -19.26
CA CYS A 55 -20.25 9.35 -19.16
C CYS A 55 -20.79 10.08 -17.93
N GLY A 56 -21.83 9.56 -17.26
CA GLY A 56 -22.39 10.11 -16.03
C GLY A 56 -23.34 11.29 -16.18
N LYS A 57 -23.57 11.82 -17.37
CA LYS A 57 -24.45 12.99 -17.60
C LYS A 57 -25.87 12.77 -17.06
N CYS A 58 -26.41 11.56 -17.20
CA CYS A 58 -27.74 11.23 -16.69
C CYS A 58 -27.83 11.34 -15.16
N LYS A 59 -26.77 11.00 -14.44
CA LYS A 59 -26.70 11.16 -12.99
C LYS A 59 -26.72 12.64 -12.60
N SER A 60 -25.94 13.49 -13.28
CA SER A 60 -25.81 14.91 -12.91
C SER A 60 -27.08 15.73 -13.12
N VAL A 61 -28.01 15.28 -14.00
CA VAL A 61 -29.26 15.99 -14.29
C VAL A 61 -30.47 15.39 -13.58
N CYS A 62 -30.32 14.30 -12.84
CA CYS A 62 -31.44 13.66 -12.15
C CYS A 62 -31.79 14.43 -10.89
N PRO A 63 -32.97 15.09 -10.81
CA PRO A 63 -33.34 15.91 -9.64
C PRO A 63 -33.64 15.07 -8.38
N TYR A 64 -33.77 13.76 -8.52
CA TYR A 64 -34.03 12.82 -7.42
C TYR A 64 -32.81 12.00 -7.04
N ASP A 65 -31.66 12.26 -7.63
CA ASP A 65 -30.42 11.45 -7.47
C ASP A 65 -30.67 9.93 -7.61
N ALA A 66 -31.64 9.57 -8.49
CA ALA A 66 -32.08 8.19 -8.65
C ALA A 66 -31.11 7.34 -9.47
N ILE A 67 -30.06 7.91 -10.05
CA ILE A 67 -29.08 7.18 -10.86
C ILE A 67 -27.79 7.04 -10.05
N ALA A 68 -27.49 5.81 -9.67
CA ALA A 68 -26.31 5.46 -8.90
C ALA A 68 -25.18 5.00 -9.83
N LYS A 69 -23.95 5.44 -9.55
CA LYS A 69 -22.73 4.87 -10.13
C LYS A 69 -22.27 3.73 -9.25
N LYS A 70 -22.26 2.51 -9.77
CA LYS A 70 -21.68 1.36 -9.10
C LYS A 70 -20.26 1.15 -9.58
N GLU A 71 -19.34 1.08 -8.66
CA GLU A 71 -17.90 0.89 -8.93
C GLU A 71 -17.37 -0.19 -8.01
N ARG A 72 -16.53 -1.05 -8.56
CA ARG A 72 -15.77 -2.02 -7.77
C ARG A 72 -14.71 -1.29 -6.94
N PRO A 73 -14.74 -1.37 -5.59
CA PRO A 73 -13.85 -0.57 -4.75
C PRO A 73 -12.37 -0.78 -5.05
N CYS A 74 -11.92 -2.03 -5.20
CA CYS A 74 -10.52 -2.35 -5.50
C CYS A 74 -10.08 -1.84 -6.89
N GLN A 75 -10.98 -1.83 -7.88
CA GLN A 75 -10.69 -1.30 -9.21
C GLN A 75 -10.62 0.22 -9.19
N LYS A 76 -11.53 0.87 -8.48
CA LYS A 76 -11.55 2.33 -8.31
C LYS A 76 -10.28 2.84 -7.63
N ALA A 77 -9.78 2.11 -6.63
CA ALA A 77 -8.56 2.46 -5.90
C ALA A 77 -7.26 2.19 -6.66
N CYS A 78 -7.34 1.47 -7.79
CA CYS A 78 -6.16 1.10 -8.57
C CYS A 78 -5.72 2.22 -9.52
N GLY A 79 -4.73 3.02 -9.14
CA GLY A 79 -4.23 4.14 -9.94
C GLY A 79 -3.59 3.74 -11.28
N VAL A 80 -3.23 2.46 -11.46
CA VAL A 80 -2.62 1.95 -12.71
C VAL A 80 -3.56 1.02 -13.50
N ASN A 81 -4.84 0.96 -13.13
CA ASN A 81 -5.86 0.13 -13.80
C ASN A 81 -5.45 -1.36 -13.96
N ALA A 82 -4.80 -1.92 -12.94
CA ALA A 82 -4.34 -3.31 -12.93
C ALA A 82 -5.43 -4.31 -12.47
N ILE A 83 -6.58 -3.84 -11.99
CA ILE A 83 -7.68 -4.71 -11.55
C ILE A 83 -8.66 -4.91 -12.68
N LYS A 84 -8.88 -6.16 -13.04
CA LYS A 84 -9.82 -6.61 -14.07
C LYS A 84 -10.78 -7.64 -13.48
N SER A 85 -11.76 -8.09 -14.27
CA SER A 85 -12.62 -9.24 -13.94
C SER A 85 -12.11 -10.52 -14.59
N ASP A 86 -12.19 -11.63 -13.88
CA ASP A 86 -12.07 -12.97 -14.45
C ASP A 86 -13.40 -13.39 -15.11
N LYS A 87 -13.43 -14.61 -15.66
CA LYS A 87 -14.62 -15.18 -16.32
C LYS A 87 -15.83 -15.36 -15.39
N MET A 88 -15.60 -15.37 -14.08
CA MET A 88 -16.64 -15.51 -13.06
C MET A 88 -17.01 -14.15 -12.42
N GLY A 89 -16.53 -13.05 -12.99
CA GLY A 89 -16.77 -11.71 -12.46
C GLY A 89 -15.94 -11.33 -11.23
N ARG A 90 -15.02 -12.19 -10.76
CA ARG A 90 -14.17 -11.91 -9.60
C ARG A 90 -13.01 -11.00 -9.99
N ALA A 91 -12.49 -10.25 -9.01
CA ALA A 91 -11.31 -9.43 -9.24
C ALA A 91 -10.11 -10.28 -9.68
N TYR A 92 -9.39 -9.80 -10.67
CA TYR A 92 -8.14 -10.36 -11.17
C TYR A 92 -7.10 -9.27 -11.23
N ILE A 93 -5.88 -9.54 -10.73
CA ILE A 93 -4.76 -8.59 -10.74
C ILE A 93 -3.88 -8.86 -11.95
N ASP A 94 -3.82 -7.90 -12.86
CA ASP A 94 -2.91 -7.89 -13.99
C ASP A 94 -1.50 -7.54 -13.50
N ASN A 95 -0.62 -8.55 -13.35
CA ASN A 95 0.72 -8.38 -12.81
C ASN A 95 1.63 -7.55 -13.72
N GLU A 96 1.35 -7.49 -15.03
CA GLU A 96 2.10 -6.64 -15.95
C GLU A 96 1.91 -5.15 -15.63
N LYS A 97 0.73 -4.77 -15.13
CA LYS A 97 0.42 -3.40 -14.73
C LYS A 97 0.59 -3.16 -13.24
N CYS A 98 0.44 -4.18 -12.41
CA CYS A 98 0.46 -4.03 -10.96
C CYS A 98 1.81 -3.51 -10.46
N VAL A 99 1.78 -2.51 -9.58
CA VAL A 99 2.95 -1.92 -8.92
C VAL A 99 3.03 -2.28 -7.44
N SER A 100 2.21 -3.20 -6.97
CA SER A 100 2.19 -3.74 -5.59
C SER A 100 1.99 -2.68 -4.49
N CYS A 101 1.27 -1.58 -4.77
CA CYS A 101 1.06 -0.48 -3.82
C CYS A 101 0.13 -0.82 -2.64
N GLY A 102 -0.67 -1.91 -2.72
CA GLY A 102 -1.58 -2.33 -1.65
C GLY A 102 -2.94 -1.63 -1.63
N MET A 103 -3.19 -0.58 -2.41
CA MET A 103 -4.44 0.20 -2.36
C MET A 103 -5.71 -0.63 -2.57
N CYS A 104 -5.63 -1.68 -3.39
CA CYS A 104 -6.75 -2.60 -3.60
C CYS A 104 -7.06 -3.46 -2.37
N MET A 105 -6.08 -3.74 -1.50
CA MET A 105 -6.27 -4.45 -0.23
C MET A 105 -7.08 -3.59 0.73
N VAL A 106 -6.60 -2.38 1.00
CA VAL A 106 -7.23 -1.41 1.91
C VAL A 106 -8.66 -1.07 1.47
N SER A 107 -8.91 -1.02 0.16
CA SER A 107 -10.22 -0.63 -0.38
C SER A 107 -11.21 -1.79 -0.51
N CYS A 108 -10.81 -3.04 -0.23
CA CYS A 108 -11.71 -4.19 -0.34
C CYS A 108 -12.47 -4.41 0.97
N PRO A 109 -13.80 -4.14 1.02
CA PRO A 109 -14.56 -4.30 2.26
C PRO A 109 -14.76 -5.76 2.69
N PHE A 110 -14.40 -6.71 1.83
CA PHE A 110 -14.53 -8.16 2.08
C PHE A 110 -13.21 -8.81 2.46
N GLY A 111 -12.11 -8.06 2.56
CA GLY A 111 -10.78 -8.63 2.79
C GLY A 111 -10.32 -9.62 1.70
N ALA A 112 -10.95 -9.57 0.51
CA ALA A 112 -10.71 -10.55 -0.55
C ALA A 112 -9.36 -10.36 -1.28
N ILE A 113 -8.64 -9.30 -0.99
CA ILE A 113 -7.31 -9.06 -1.55
C ILE A 113 -6.33 -8.98 -0.39
N SER A 114 -5.38 -9.89 -0.38
CA SER A 114 -4.38 -10.02 0.68
C SER A 114 -2.97 -10.03 0.07
N ASP A 115 -2.02 -9.63 0.87
CA ASP A 115 -0.60 -9.84 0.62
C ASP A 115 -0.16 -11.25 1.07
N LYS A 116 1.12 -11.49 1.11
CA LYS A 116 1.70 -12.72 1.68
C LYS A 116 2.25 -12.40 3.06
N SER A 117 1.47 -12.65 4.09
CA SER A 117 1.90 -12.47 5.47
C SER A 117 3.11 -13.34 5.83
N GLN A 118 4.00 -12.79 6.65
CA GLN A 118 5.18 -13.48 7.20
C GLN A 118 5.12 -13.61 8.73
N ILE A 119 3.96 -13.34 9.34
CA ILE A 119 3.76 -13.44 10.81
C ILE A 119 4.14 -14.82 11.33
N PHE A 120 3.72 -15.88 10.64
CA PHE A 120 3.98 -17.25 11.11
C PHE A 120 5.49 -17.54 11.19
N GLN A 121 6.23 -17.19 10.15
CA GLN A 121 7.68 -17.41 10.09
C GLN A 121 8.39 -16.55 11.16
N LEU A 122 7.96 -15.30 11.35
CA LEU A 122 8.49 -14.43 12.39
C LEU A 122 8.18 -14.95 13.79
N ALA A 123 6.92 -15.31 14.07
CA ALA A 123 6.51 -15.86 15.38
C ALA A 123 7.29 -17.13 15.72
N ARG A 124 7.56 -17.95 14.70
CA ARG A 124 8.39 -19.15 14.87
C ARG A 124 9.83 -18.78 15.23
N ALA A 125 10.48 -17.86 14.51
CA ALA A 125 11.84 -17.42 14.80
C ALA A 125 11.97 -16.85 16.24
N LEU A 126 11.00 -16.02 16.64
CA LEU A 126 10.95 -15.48 18.01
C LEU A 126 10.77 -16.59 19.06
N SER A 127 9.90 -17.57 18.81
CA SER A 127 9.64 -18.67 19.74
C SER A 127 10.81 -19.68 19.86
N GLU A 128 11.59 -19.83 18.80
CA GLU A 128 12.79 -20.68 18.78
C GLU A 128 14.01 -19.96 19.41
N GLY A 129 13.85 -18.70 19.82
CA GLY A 129 14.91 -17.90 20.47
C GLY A 129 16.02 -17.47 19.51
N GLU A 130 15.71 -17.35 18.22
CA GLU A 130 16.64 -16.78 17.25
C GLU A 130 16.95 -15.31 17.61
N ASN A 131 18.12 -14.82 17.24
CA ASN A 131 18.45 -13.40 17.37
C ASN A 131 17.69 -12.60 16.30
N VAL A 132 16.57 -12.00 16.69
CA VAL A 132 15.68 -11.22 15.81
C VAL A 132 15.77 -9.75 16.16
N ILE A 133 16.16 -8.92 15.20
CA ILE A 133 16.29 -7.46 15.33
C ILE A 133 15.22 -6.78 14.49
N ALA A 134 14.49 -5.84 15.09
CA ALA A 134 13.50 -5.04 14.39
C ALA A 134 14.12 -3.76 13.81
N GLU A 135 13.69 -3.39 12.61
CA GLU A 135 13.85 -2.03 12.07
C GLU A 135 12.46 -1.45 11.78
N ILE A 136 12.12 -0.35 12.47
CA ILE A 136 10.78 0.23 12.41
C ILE A 136 10.75 1.50 11.56
N ALA A 137 9.76 1.60 10.68
CA ALA A 137 9.56 2.80 9.84
C ALA A 137 9.11 4.01 10.69
N PRO A 138 9.59 5.23 10.42
CA PRO A 138 9.22 6.45 11.16
C PRO A 138 7.72 6.72 11.20
N ALA A 139 6.97 6.19 10.21
CA ALA A 139 5.52 6.30 10.15
C ALA A 139 4.77 5.58 11.29
N PHE A 140 5.46 4.94 12.24
CA PHE A 140 4.84 4.32 13.42
C PHE A 140 4.20 5.35 14.36
N VAL A 141 4.63 6.59 14.31
CA VAL A 141 4.12 7.69 15.15
C VAL A 141 2.61 7.87 14.92
N GLY A 142 1.82 7.79 15.98
CA GLY A 142 0.37 7.88 15.94
C GLY A 142 -0.37 6.62 15.42
N GLN A 143 0.33 5.54 15.06
CA GLN A 143 -0.32 4.31 14.57
C GLN A 143 -0.91 3.45 15.69
N PHE A 144 -0.35 3.53 16.88
CA PHE A 144 -0.69 2.67 18.03
C PHE A 144 -1.43 3.44 19.15
N GLY A 145 -1.85 4.67 18.88
CA GLY A 145 -2.54 5.57 19.81
C GLY A 145 -1.75 6.83 20.14
N ASP A 146 -2.48 7.90 20.50
CA ASP A 146 -1.89 9.24 20.69
C ASP A 146 -0.87 9.35 21.85
N ASN A 147 -0.99 8.45 22.83
CA ASN A 147 -0.14 8.46 24.02
C ASN A 147 1.04 7.47 23.94
N ILE A 148 1.18 6.74 22.82
CA ILE A 148 2.22 5.73 22.66
C ILE A 148 3.49 6.39 22.13
N THR A 149 4.55 6.31 22.93
CA THR A 149 5.86 6.87 22.62
C THR A 149 6.79 5.84 21.95
N PRO A 150 7.89 6.26 21.35
CA PRO A 150 8.92 5.32 20.85
C PRO A 150 9.44 4.37 21.93
N ARG A 151 9.49 4.81 23.20
CA ARG A 151 9.93 4.00 24.36
C ARG A 151 8.95 2.87 24.67
N ASN A 152 7.64 3.13 24.56
CA ASN A 152 6.61 2.10 24.72
C ASN A 152 6.74 1.03 23.63
N ILE A 153 6.86 1.43 22.37
CA ILE A 153 7.00 0.51 21.23
C ILE A 153 8.28 -0.34 21.38
N LYS A 154 9.39 0.28 21.74
CA LYS A 154 10.66 -0.44 21.96
C LYS A 154 10.54 -1.51 23.05
N ALA A 155 9.91 -1.17 24.17
CA ALA A 155 9.68 -2.10 25.26
C ALA A 155 8.76 -3.26 24.85
N ALA A 156 7.65 -2.94 24.20
CA ALA A 156 6.70 -3.94 23.71
C ALA A 156 7.31 -4.89 22.67
N LEU A 157 8.14 -4.39 21.76
CA LEU A 157 8.88 -5.24 20.81
C LEU A 157 9.87 -6.17 21.52
N ARG A 158 10.54 -5.69 22.59
CA ARG A 158 11.38 -6.56 23.42
C ARG A 158 10.59 -7.63 24.15
N GLU A 159 9.40 -7.30 24.62
CA GLU A 159 8.49 -8.27 25.26
C GLU A 159 7.99 -9.32 24.24
N LEU A 160 7.82 -8.96 22.96
CA LEU A 160 7.58 -9.94 21.89
C LEU A 160 8.77 -10.87 21.61
N GLY A 161 9.97 -10.54 22.09
CA GLY A 161 11.17 -11.34 21.93
C GLY A 161 12.20 -10.76 20.95
N PHE A 162 12.02 -9.54 20.44
CA PHE A 162 13.06 -8.88 19.65
C PHE A 162 14.26 -8.51 20.54
N SER A 163 15.47 -8.83 20.08
CA SER A 163 16.70 -8.56 20.83
C SER A 163 17.08 -7.07 20.79
N GLU A 164 16.79 -6.38 19.70
CA GLU A 164 17.06 -4.96 19.53
C GLU A 164 16.10 -4.31 18.51
N VAL A 165 16.01 -2.98 18.56
CA VAL A 165 15.12 -2.19 17.71
C VAL A 165 15.87 -0.98 17.15
N TYR A 166 15.91 -0.85 15.84
CA TYR A 166 16.49 0.28 15.11
C TYR A 166 15.39 1.10 14.44
N GLU A 167 15.62 2.39 14.29
CA GLU A 167 14.76 3.26 13.49
C GLU A 167 15.26 3.29 12.03
N VAL A 168 14.33 3.10 11.08
CA VAL A 168 14.67 3.13 9.64
C VAL A 168 15.08 4.53 9.18
N ALA A 169 14.77 5.57 9.96
CA ALA A 169 15.24 6.93 9.75
C ALA A 169 16.78 7.02 9.66
N LEU A 170 17.52 6.16 10.36
CA LEU A 170 19.00 6.06 10.21
C LEU A 170 19.42 5.74 8.78
N GLY A 171 18.72 4.81 8.13
CA GLY A 171 18.94 4.49 6.73
C GLY A 171 18.51 5.60 5.78
N ALA A 172 17.51 6.41 6.17
CA ALA A 172 17.10 7.59 5.43
C ALA A 172 18.18 8.68 5.47
N ASP A 173 18.81 8.91 6.62
CA ASP A 173 19.95 9.82 6.76
C ASP A 173 21.13 9.42 5.84
N ILE A 174 21.48 8.13 5.85
CA ILE A 174 22.53 7.59 4.96
C ILE A 174 22.17 7.80 3.49
N GLY A 175 20.93 7.49 3.10
CA GLY A 175 20.44 7.66 1.74
C GLY A 175 20.43 9.11 1.30
N ALA A 176 20.00 10.04 2.17
CA ALA A 176 19.95 11.47 1.87
C ALA A 176 21.34 12.04 1.58
N ILE A 177 22.37 11.62 2.32
CA ILE A 177 23.76 12.04 2.06
C ILE A 177 24.22 11.52 0.71
N ALA A 178 23.97 10.24 0.39
CA ALA A 178 24.38 9.64 -0.88
C ALA A 178 23.65 10.30 -2.07
N GLU A 179 22.34 10.55 -1.95
CA GLU A 179 21.56 11.24 -2.99
C GLU A 179 21.97 12.71 -3.15
N ALA A 180 22.36 13.41 -2.07
CA ALA A 180 22.88 14.75 -2.16
C ALA A 180 24.21 14.80 -2.96
N HIS A 181 25.12 13.86 -2.73
CA HIS A 181 26.36 13.73 -3.52
C HIS A 181 26.03 13.43 -4.99
N HIS A 182 25.15 12.47 -5.25
CA HIS A 182 24.69 12.14 -6.60
C HIS A 182 24.08 13.35 -7.31
N TYR A 183 23.29 14.15 -6.63
CA TYR A 183 22.71 15.38 -7.17
C TYR A 183 23.80 16.40 -7.56
N VAL A 184 24.77 16.64 -6.68
CA VAL A 184 25.90 17.56 -6.97
C VAL A 184 26.72 17.06 -8.15
N ASP A 185 27.03 15.77 -8.18
CA ASP A 185 27.90 15.19 -9.19
C ASP A 185 27.25 15.10 -10.58
N LYS A 186 25.91 14.92 -10.66
CA LYS A 186 25.22 14.66 -11.92
C LYS A 186 24.28 15.78 -12.37
N VAL A 187 23.57 16.42 -11.45
CA VAL A 187 22.61 17.47 -11.82
C VAL A 187 23.27 18.84 -11.86
N VAL A 188 24.06 19.20 -10.84
CA VAL A 188 24.75 20.49 -10.80
C VAL A 188 25.76 20.62 -11.94
N THR A 189 26.42 19.52 -12.33
CA THR A 189 27.35 19.47 -13.47
C THR A 189 26.65 19.49 -14.83
N GLY A 190 25.32 19.34 -14.87
CA GLY A 190 24.51 19.33 -16.09
C GLY A 190 24.49 18.01 -16.84
N GLU A 191 25.00 16.91 -16.24
CA GLU A 191 24.95 15.58 -16.85
C GLU A 191 23.51 15.02 -16.84
N LEU A 192 22.74 15.29 -15.75
CA LEU A 192 21.32 14.95 -15.65
C LEU A 192 20.49 16.24 -15.52
N PRO A 193 19.29 16.30 -16.12
CA PRO A 193 18.40 17.45 -16.00
C PRO A 193 17.77 17.59 -14.59
N PHE A 194 17.60 16.48 -13.88
CA PHE A 194 17.09 16.36 -12.52
C PHE A 194 17.37 14.96 -11.96
N LEU A 195 17.18 14.79 -10.65
CA LEU A 195 17.25 13.50 -9.96
C LEU A 195 15.90 13.19 -9.32
N LEU A 196 15.43 11.94 -9.49
CA LEU A 196 14.23 11.40 -8.85
C LEU A 196 14.65 10.42 -7.74
N THR A 197 14.20 10.66 -6.52
CA THR A 197 14.49 9.76 -5.39
C THR A 197 13.63 8.50 -5.43
N SER A 198 14.07 7.40 -4.82
CA SER A 198 13.51 6.07 -5.03
C SER A 198 13.33 5.25 -3.75
N CYS A 199 12.92 5.88 -2.64
CA CYS A 199 12.64 5.19 -1.38
C CYS A 199 11.40 4.30 -1.41
N CYS A 200 10.47 4.51 -2.37
CA CYS A 200 9.23 3.75 -2.51
C CYS A 200 9.32 2.69 -3.61
N PRO A 201 9.28 1.38 -3.29
CA PRO A 201 9.38 0.32 -4.30
C PRO A 201 8.23 0.30 -5.30
N SER A 202 7.02 0.69 -4.89
CA SER A 202 5.88 0.81 -5.81
C SER A 202 6.08 1.91 -6.83
N TRP A 203 6.65 3.05 -6.40
CA TRP A 203 6.97 4.16 -7.29
C TRP A 203 8.04 3.77 -8.30
N SER A 204 9.13 3.12 -7.86
CA SER A 204 10.20 2.65 -8.75
C SER A 204 9.68 1.66 -9.79
N VAL A 205 8.79 0.73 -9.38
CA VAL A 205 8.16 -0.21 -10.32
C VAL A 205 7.23 0.52 -11.29
N MET A 206 6.47 1.52 -10.81
CA MET A 206 5.60 2.33 -11.66
C MET A 206 6.41 3.09 -12.70
N ALA A 207 7.47 3.76 -12.28
CA ALA A 207 8.35 4.51 -13.17
C ALA A 207 8.95 3.60 -14.26
N LYS A 208 9.48 2.45 -13.88
CA LYS A 208 10.04 1.48 -14.84
C LYS A 208 9.01 0.93 -15.84
N LYS A 209 7.75 0.77 -15.43
CA LYS A 209 6.69 0.22 -16.30
C LYS A 209 6.05 1.25 -17.22
N PHE A 210 5.84 2.47 -16.72
CA PHE A 210 5.02 3.46 -17.40
C PHE A 210 5.80 4.69 -17.89
N PHE A 211 7.02 4.90 -17.40
CA PHE A 211 7.88 6.03 -17.73
C PHE A 211 9.33 5.59 -17.99
N PRO A 212 9.55 4.67 -18.96
CA PRO A 212 10.88 4.10 -19.21
C PRO A 212 11.93 5.15 -19.55
N ASP A 213 11.53 6.27 -20.15
CA ASP A 213 12.43 7.37 -20.53
C ASP A 213 13.01 8.13 -19.32
N LEU A 214 12.46 7.91 -18.11
CA LEU A 214 12.93 8.54 -16.88
C LEU A 214 13.82 7.64 -16.03
N ILE A 215 14.15 6.43 -16.49
CA ILE A 215 14.90 5.44 -15.68
C ILE A 215 16.27 5.97 -15.29
N ASP A 216 16.95 6.65 -16.20
CA ASP A 216 18.30 7.16 -15.98
C ASP A 216 18.36 8.32 -14.97
N GLN A 217 17.22 8.99 -14.74
CA GLN A 217 17.09 10.04 -13.74
C GLN A 217 16.70 9.52 -12.35
N ILE A 218 16.42 8.21 -12.21
CA ILE A 218 16.03 7.63 -10.94
C ILE A 218 17.28 7.23 -10.15
N SER A 219 17.39 7.74 -8.92
CA SER A 219 18.42 7.35 -7.97
C SER A 219 18.49 5.82 -7.83
N GLN A 220 19.68 5.27 -7.88
CA GLN A 220 19.94 3.85 -7.66
C GLN A 220 20.37 3.56 -6.21
N GLU A 221 20.32 4.56 -5.35
CA GLU A 221 20.68 4.44 -3.94
C GLU A 221 19.76 3.45 -3.21
N LEU A 222 20.29 2.89 -2.13
CA LEU A 222 19.55 1.94 -1.29
C LEU A 222 18.34 2.63 -0.66
N THR A 223 17.22 1.90 -0.61
CA THR A 223 16.09 2.40 0.19
C THR A 223 16.46 2.41 1.68
N PRO A 224 15.84 3.29 2.49
CA PRO A 224 16.10 3.36 3.94
C PRO A 224 16.01 2.00 4.64
N MET A 225 15.02 1.16 4.31
CA MET A 225 14.90 -0.21 4.79
C MET A 225 16.19 -1.02 4.54
N VAL A 226 16.66 -1.04 3.31
CA VAL A 226 17.84 -1.85 2.93
C VAL A 226 19.12 -1.28 3.54
N ALA A 227 19.25 0.04 3.61
CA ALA A 227 20.42 0.69 4.21
C ALA A 227 20.52 0.38 5.72
N THR A 228 19.40 0.47 6.44
CA THR A 228 19.32 0.11 7.87
C THR A 228 19.63 -1.37 8.08
N ALA A 229 18.97 -2.25 7.31
CA ALA A 229 19.18 -3.70 7.42
C ALA A 229 20.63 -4.10 7.19
N ARG A 230 21.33 -3.51 6.21
CA ARG A 230 22.76 -3.75 5.96
C ARG A 230 23.62 -3.26 7.11
N THR A 231 23.31 -2.12 7.69
CA THR A 231 24.00 -1.61 8.88
C THR A 231 23.83 -2.55 10.08
N ILE A 232 22.62 -3.11 10.26
CA ILE A 232 22.36 -4.11 11.30
C ILE A 232 23.17 -5.38 11.02
N LYS A 233 23.13 -5.92 9.80
CA LYS A 233 23.86 -7.14 9.41
C LYS A 233 25.38 -6.99 9.53
N GLN A 234 25.93 -5.79 9.34
CA GLN A 234 27.36 -5.53 9.57
C GLN A 234 27.74 -5.67 11.05
N LYS A 235 26.86 -5.26 11.96
CA LYS A 235 27.10 -5.38 13.41
C LYS A 235 26.71 -6.76 13.96
N HIS A 236 25.67 -7.35 13.40
CA HIS A 236 25.05 -8.61 13.82
C HIS A 236 24.82 -9.55 12.63
N PRO A 237 25.88 -10.17 12.07
CA PRO A 237 25.80 -10.94 10.80
C PRO A 237 24.78 -12.08 10.83
N GLU A 238 24.60 -12.73 11.98
CA GLU A 238 23.68 -13.88 12.16
C GLU A 238 22.26 -13.48 12.56
N ALA A 239 22.00 -12.20 12.83
CA ALA A 239 20.68 -11.77 13.24
C ALA A 239 19.66 -11.85 12.08
N LYS A 240 18.43 -12.20 12.40
CA LYS A 240 17.27 -12.01 11.51
C LYS A 240 16.81 -10.57 11.57
N VAL A 241 16.71 -9.91 10.44
CA VAL A 241 16.23 -8.53 10.37
C VAL A 241 14.77 -8.49 9.92
N VAL A 242 13.94 -7.77 10.68
CA VAL A 242 12.52 -7.63 10.44
C VAL A 242 12.18 -6.17 10.20
N PHE A 243 11.72 -5.84 8.99
CA PHE A 243 11.16 -4.52 8.75
C PHE A 243 9.71 -4.45 9.23
N ILE A 244 9.40 -3.40 10.00
CA ILE A 244 8.06 -3.09 10.52
C ILE A 244 7.62 -1.74 9.94
N GLY A 245 6.51 -1.71 9.17
CA GLY A 245 6.08 -0.46 8.57
C GLY A 245 4.73 -0.55 7.84
N PRO A 246 4.22 0.56 7.28
CA PRO A 246 2.86 0.65 6.75
C PRO A 246 2.69 0.01 5.35
N CYS A 247 3.76 -0.49 4.73
CA CYS A 247 3.78 -0.69 3.28
C CYS A 247 3.94 -2.15 2.86
N ALA A 248 2.88 -2.75 2.32
CA ALA A 248 2.90 -4.09 1.74
C ALA A 248 3.91 -4.24 0.55
N ALA A 249 4.25 -3.13 -0.14
CA ALA A 249 5.24 -3.17 -1.22
C ALA A 249 6.65 -3.49 -0.72
N LYS A 250 6.96 -3.24 0.53
CA LYS A 250 8.24 -3.63 1.15
C LYS A 250 8.43 -5.15 1.20
N LYS A 251 7.34 -5.92 1.29
CA LYS A 251 7.39 -7.40 1.16
C LYS A 251 7.89 -7.84 -0.23
N LEU A 252 7.49 -7.12 -1.29
CA LEU A 252 8.01 -7.37 -2.63
C LEU A 252 9.49 -6.97 -2.73
N GLU A 253 9.89 -5.85 -2.16
CA GLU A 253 11.28 -5.38 -2.16
C GLU A 253 12.18 -6.38 -1.44
N ALA A 254 11.84 -6.79 -0.22
CA ALA A 254 12.58 -7.78 0.56
C ALA A 254 12.73 -9.13 -0.17
N SER A 255 11.78 -9.49 -1.06
CA SER A 255 11.84 -10.73 -1.84
C SER A 255 12.82 -10.69 -3.03
N ARG A 256 13.37 -9.51 -3.39
CA ARG A 256 14.32 -9.37 -4.50
C ARG A 256 15.64 -10.07 -4.17
N ARG A 257 16.29 -10.65 -5.18
CA ARG A 257 17.57 -11.37 -5.00
C ARG A 257 18.67 -10.52 -4.36
N SER A 258 18.70 -9.22 -4.62
CA SER A 258 19.67 -8.26 -4.09
C SER A 258 19.41 -7.81 -2.65
N VAL A 259 18.25 -8.14 -2.08
CA VAL A 259 17.79 -7.63 -0.77
C VAL A 259 17.43 -8.74 0.22
N ARG A 260 17.00 -9.91 -0.27
CA ARG A 260 16.45 -11.00 0.55
C ARG A 260 17.41 -11.58 1.59
N SER A 261 18.71 -11.29 1.48
CA SER A 261 19.71 -11.66 2.48
C SER A 261 19.89 -10.59 3.56
N ASP A 262 19.39 -9.37 3.33
CA ASP A 262 19.54 -8.25 4.25
C ASP A 262 18.29 -8.13 5.16
N VAL A 263 17.08 -8.29 4.58
CA VAL A 263 15.80 -8.24 5.28
C VAL A 263 15.14 -9.61 5.23
N ASP A 264 15.03 -10.28 6.37
CA ASP A 264 14.48 -11.65 6.48
C ASP A 264 12.95 -11.66 6.45
N PHE A 265 12.30 -10.72 7.17
CA PHE A 265 10.84 -10.61 7.26
C PHE A 265 10.37 -9.17 7.13
N VAL A 266 9.14 -9.02 6.63
CA VAL A 266 8.44 -7.73 6.59
C VAL A 266 7.05 -7.91 7.17
N VAL A 267 6.70 -7.13 8.17
CA VAL A 267 5.37 -7.08 8.78
C VAL A 267 4.80 -5.66 8.70
N THR A 268 3.48 -5.55 8.55
CA THR A 268 2.80 -4.26 8.59
C THR A 268 2.49 -3.86 10.05
N PHE A 269 2.10 -2.59 10.26
CA PHE A 269 1.69 -2.16 11.59
C PHE A 269 0.46 -2.91 12.09
N GLU A 270 -0.49 -3.24 11.19
CA GLU A 270 -1.66 -4.05 11.52
C GLU A 270 -1.27 -5.48 11.92
N GLU A 271 -0.29 -6.06 11.21
CA GLU A 271 0.25 -7.37 11.56
C GLU A 271 0.96 -7.34 12.93
N LEU A 272 1.72 -6.28 13.20
CA LEU A 272 2.36 -6.09 14.50
C LEU A 272 1.34 -5.89 15.64
N GLN A 273 0.31 -5.08 15.41
CA GLN A 273 -0.78 -4.90 16.38
C GLN A 273 -1.43 -6.25 16.71
N ALA A 274 -1.72 -7.06 15.70
CA ALA A 274 -2.27 -8.41 15.93
C ALA A 274 -1.33 -9.32 16.75
N MET A 275 0.00 -9.14 16.65
CA MET A 275 0.96 -9.87 17.47
C MET A 275 0.93 -9.37 18.95
N PHE A 276 0.80 -8.05 19.16
CA PHE A 276 0.62 -7.49 20.52
C PHE A 276 -0.67 -8.00 21.14
N ASP A 277 -1.78 -7.94 20.42
CA ASP A 277 -3.08 -8.42 20.89
C ASP A 277 -3.06 -9.92 21.24
N ALA A 278 -2.42 -10.73 20.39
CA ALA A 278 -2.29 -12.18 20.64
C ALA A 278 -1.43 -12.54 21.85
N LYS A 279 -0.56 -11.63 22.27
CA LYS A 279 0.30 -11.78 23.46
C LYS A 279 -0.23 -10.99 24.66
N GLU A 280 -1.40 -10.36 24.53
CA GLU A 280 -2.02 -9.52 25.56
C GLU A 280 -1.08 -8.40 26.05
N ILE A 281 -0.27 -7.83 25.13
CA ILE A 281 0.66 -6.72 25.42
C ILE A 281 -0.10 -5.40 25.34
N ASP A 282 -0.31 -4.75 26.47
CA ASP A 282 -0.79 -3.37 26.53
C ASP A 282 0.41 -2.42 26.42
N LEU A 283 0.47 -1.66 25.33
CA LEU A 283 1.58 -0.75 25.06
C LEU A 283 1.76 0.34 26.13
N THR A 284 0.70 0.69 26.87
CA THR A 284 0.76 1.73 27.90
C THR A 284 1.46 1.27 29.19
N GLU A 285 1.55 -0.05 29.40
CA GLU A 285 2.18 -0.64 30.58
C GLU A 285 3.69 -0.83 30.44
N TYR A 286 4.23 -0.68 29.22
CA TYR A 286 5.63 -0.91 28.91
C TYR A 286 6.36 0.39 28.60
N GLU A 287 7.51 0.61 29.19
CA GLU A 287 8.38 1.74 28.88
C GLU A 287 9.87 1.33 28.97
N ALA A 288 10.61 1.52 27.88
CA ALA A 288 12.04 1.29 27.84
C ALA A 288 12.82 2.46 28.48
N GLU A 289 14.01 2.17 29.04
CA GLU A 289 14.90 3.17 29.60
C GLU A 289 15.38 4.22 28.58
N SER A 290 15.56 3.79 27.31
CA SER A 290 15.99 4.66 26.22
C SER A 290 15.04 4.54 25.00
N SER A 291 14.95 5.61 24.22
CA SER A 291 14.29 5.60 22.90
C SER A 291 15.07 4.75 21.89
N PHE A 292 14.66 4.77 20.62
CA PHE A 292 15.43 4.21 19.51
C PHE A 292 16.78 4.92 19.35
N HIS A 293 17.66 4.38 18.51
CA HIS A 293 18.83 5.11 18.06
C HIS A 293 18.38 6.34 17.26
N ASP A 294 18.86 7.51 17.65
CA ASP A 294 18.40 8.77 17.07
C ASP A 294 18.92 8.95 15.64
N ALA A 295 18.00 9.22 14.72
CA ALA A 295 18.30 9.73 13.40
C ALA A 295 18.57 11.24 13.47
N THR A 296 19.34 11.79 12.53
CA THR A 296 19.84 13.17 12.63
C THR A 296 19.09 14.19 11.77
N GLY A 297 18.08 13.75 11.00
CA GLY A 297 17.22 14.73 10.35
C GLY A 297 16.62 14.45 8.99
N ALA A 298 16.92 13.32 8.35
CA ALA A 298 16.29 12.99 7.07
C ALA A 298 15.15 11.95 7.20
N GLY A 299 14.99 11.38 8.39
CA GLY A 299 13.98 10.39 8.70
C GLY A 299 12.78 10.95 9.44
#